data_f5d5b1ec1b7260c9e4670a4ab01b54ef
#
_entry.id   f5d5b1ec1b7260c9e4670a4ab01b54ef
#
_cell.length_a   1.000
_cell.length_b   1.000
_cell.length_c   1.000
_cell.angle_alpha   90.00
_cell.angle_beta   90.00
_cell.angle_gamma   90.00
#
_symmetry.space_group_name_H-M   'P 1'
#
loop_
_entity.id
_entity.type
_entity.pdbx_description
1 polymer ?
#
loop_
_entity_poly.entity_id
_entity_poly.type
_entity_poly.pdbx_seq_one_letter_code
_entity_poly.pdbx_strand_id
1 'polypeptide(L)'
;MATDIIVDETNIKDVIKALKELLNDVDKISDETLREIATKGETYLNARYVSRFKDPNITDISTNIKKDQNGYVLETIGKDVVYEEFGTGDEGASHPHPNKSAYGFLNDYNSGSEIQNVSDYDENSYIYDDLQAFGITSGKFWRYSKDGSTIYYTQGVPAGKEMWDTRNYLLKNEIANIGKKKGREIREKFARSIKK
;
A
#
# COMPACT_ATOMS: atom_id res chain seq x y z
N MET A 1 -31.39 -22.94 11.99
CA MET A 1 -32.13 -23.18 13.26
C MET A 1 -31.36 -22.45 14.35
N ALA A 2 -31.99 -21.53 15.04
CA ALA A 2 -31.45 -20.93 16.26
C ALA A 2 -31.61 -22.00 17.36
N THR A 3 -30.51 -22.33 18.03
CA THR A 3 -30.56 -23.25 19.17
C THR A 3 -30.60 -22.36 20.40
N ASP A 4 -31.74 -22.34 21.07
CA ASP A 4 -31.88 -21.64 22.36
C ASP A 4 -31.01 -22.39 23.39
N ILE A 5 -30.16 -21.65 24.09
CA ILE A 5 -29.37 -22.18 25.18
C ILE A 5 -30.14 -21.91 26.46
N ILE A 6 -30.63 -22.95 27.08
CA ILE A 6 -31.26 -22.85 28.41
C ILE A 6 -30.14 -22.90 29.43
N VAL A 7 -29.94 -21.78 30.15
CA VAL A 7 -28.94 -21.68 31.22
C VAL A 7 -29.68 -21.90 32.54
N ASP A 8 -29.26 -22.93 33.30
CA ASP A 8 -29.79 -23.24 34.63
C ASP A 8 -28.63 -23.41 35.65
N GLU A 9 -28.97 -23.62 36.89
CA GLU A 9 -27.96 -23.75 37.97
C GLU A 9 -27.01 -24.94 37.78
N THR A 10 -27.40 -25.97 37.02
CA THR A 10 -26.61 -27.18 36.81
C THR A 10 -25.55 -27.00 35.72
N ASN A 11 -25.79 -26.13 34.72
CA ASN A 11 -24.90 -25.97 33.56
C ASN A 11 -24.19 -24.61 33.52
N ILE A 12 -24.50 -23.70 34.43
CA ILE A 12 -23.95 -22.32 34.43
C ILE A 12 -22.41 -22.28 34.43
N LYS A 13 -21.76 -23.22 35.13
CA LYS A 13 -20.29 -23.27 35.16
C LYS A 13 -19.72 -23.68 33.81
N ASP A 14 -20.34 -24.60 33.11
CA ASP A 14 -19.93 -25.10 31.81
C ASP A 14 -20.17 -24.02 30.74
N VAL A 15 -21.27 -23.29 30.86
CA VAL A 15 -21.54 -22.12 29.99
C VAL A 15 -20.50 -21.03 30.19
N ILE A 16 -20.15 -20.69 31.45
CA ILE A 16 -19.10 -19.70 31.73
C ILE A 16 -17.76 -20.15 31.17
N LYS A 17 -17.40 -21.44 31.32
CA LYS A 17 -16.16 -21.99 30.77
C LYS A 17 -16.16 -21.88 29.23
N ALA A 18 -17.25 -22.29 28.57
CA ALA A 18 -17.39 -22.18 27.12
C ALA A 18 -17.29 -20.74 26.60
N LEU A 19 -17.85 -19.79 27.33
CA LEU A 19 -17.75 -18.36 27.01
C LEU A 19 -16.32 -17.83 27.14
N LYS A 20 -15.56 -18.25 28.16
CA LYS A 20 -14.16 -17.86 28.32
C LYS A 20 -13.29 -18.45 27.20
N GLU A 21 -13.51 -19.72 26.83
CA GLU A 21 -12.83 -20.35 25.70
C GLU A 21 -13.16 -19.63 24.39
N LEU A 22 -14.43 -19.24 24.18
CA LEU A 22 -14.86 -18.46 23.03
C LEU A 22 -14.15 -17.10 22.95
N LEU A 23 -14.03 -16.37 24.06
CA LEU A 23 -13.31 -15.09 24.08
C LEU A 23 -11.87 -15.24 23.61
N ASN A 24 -11.15 -16.22 24.14
CA ASN A 24 -9.78 -16.51 23.71
C ASN A 24 -9.71 -16.90 22.20
N ASP A 25 -10.68 -17.67 21.72
CA ASP A 25 -10.77 -18.03 20.30
C ASP A 25 -11.07 -16.83 19.41
N VAL A 26 -11.91 -15.91 19.87
CA VAL A 26 -12.23 -14.66 19.12
C VAL A 26 -10.99 -13.78 18.98
N ASP A 27 -10.21 -13.60 20.04
CA ASP A 27 -8.98 -12.82 20.00
C ASP A 27 -7.98 -13.42 19.02
N LYS A 28 -7.77 -14.74 19.09
CA LYS A 28 -6.90 -15.45 18.16
C LYS A 28 -7.36 -15.35 16.71
N ILE A 29 -8.66 -15.58 16.45
CA ILE A 29 -9.23 -15.49 15.10
C ILE A 29 -9.15 -14.07 14.58
N SER A 30 -9.30 -13.07 15.44
CA SER A 30 -9.14 -11.65 15.07
C SER A 30 -7.72 -11.36 14.64
N ASP A 31 -6.72 -11.79 15.38
CA ASP A 31 -5.31 -11.62 15.02
C ASP A 31 -4.97 -12.33 13.70
N GLU A 32 -5.39 -13.59 13.54
CA GLU A 32 -5.24 -14.34 12.29
C GLU A 32 -5.93 -13.65 11.11
N THR A 33 -7.09 -13.05 11.33
CA THR A 33 -7.85 -12.31 10.31
C THR A 33 -7.08 -11.09 9.82
N LEU A 34 -6.58 -10.28 10.74
CA LEU A 34 -5.80 -9.09 10.42
C LEU A 34 -4.51 -9.45 9.69
N ARG A 35 -3.85 -10.52 10.12
CA ARG A 35 -2.66 -11.03 9.44
C ARG A 35 -2.96 -11.54 8.03
N GLU A 36 -4.08 -12.26 7.83
CA GLU A 36 -4.51 -12.74 6.50
C GLU A 36 -4.76 -11.56 5.55
N ILE A 37 -5.41 -10.49 6.04
CA ILE A 37 -5.65 -9.26 5.26
C ILE A 37 -4.31 -8.60 4.89
N ALA A 38 -3.40 -8.44 5.84
CA ALA A 38 -2.09 -7.83 5.59
C ALA A 38 -1.27 -8.65 4.57
N THR A 39 -1.27 -9.98 4.68
CA THR A 39 -0.57 -10.87 3.73
C THR A 39 -1.15 -10.77 2.32
N LYS A 40 -2.46 -10.67 2.18
CA LYS A 40 -3.08 -10.44 0.86
C LYS A 40 -2.73 -9.07 0.29
N GLY A 41 -2.66 -8.05 1.14
CA GLY A 41 -2.21 -6.71 0.76
C GLY A 41 -0.77 -6.72 0.27
N GLU A 42 0.14 -7.37 0.99
CA GLU A 42 1.54 -7.52 0.59
C GLU A 42 1.67 -8.23 -0.76
N THR A 43 0.96 -9.34 -0.94
CA THR A 43 0.97 -10.10 -2.21
C THR A 43 0.50 -9.24 -3.38
N TYR A 44 -0.60 -8.50 -3.21
CA TYR A 44 -1.14 -7.63 -4.24
C TYR A 44 -0.21 -6.46 -4.55
N LEU A 45 0.34 -5.83 -3.52
CA LEU A 45 1.27 -4.70 -3.64
C LEU A 45 2.55 -5.11 -4.37
N ASN A 46 3.14 -6.24 -3.99
CA ASN A 46 4.33 -6.78 -4.66
C ASN A 46 4.08 -7.07 -6.15
N ALA A 47 2.93 -7.65 -6.49
CA ALA A 47 2.57 -7.90 -7.87
C ALA A 47 2.46 -6.60 -8.69
N ARG A 48 1.95 -5.52 -8.08
CA ARG A 48 1.87 -4.21 -8.74
C ARG A 48 3.25 -3.60 -8.95
N TYR A 49 4.13 -3.62 -7.95
CA TYR A 49 5.49 -3.13 -8.11
C TYR A 49 6.24 -3.89 -9.20
N VAL A 50 6.19 -5.22 -9.20
CA VAL A 50 6.81 -6.04 -10.25
C VAL A 50 6.26 -5.71 -11.64
N SER A 51 4.96 -5.45 -11.77
CA SER A 51 4.35 -5.12 -13.07
C SER A 51 4.73 -3.72 -13.56
N ARG A 52 4.96 -2.78 -12.65
CA ARG A 52 5.32 -1.40 -12.96
C ARG A 52 6.80 -1.25 -13.28
N PHE A 53 7.64 -1.84 -12.48
CA PHE A 53 9.09 -1.83 -12.68
C PHE A 53 9.49 -2.99 -13.57
N LYS A 54 9.50 -2.74 -14.87
CA LYS A 54 9.99 -3.71 -15.86
C LYS A 54 11.50 -3.96 -15.77
N ASP A 55 12.22 -3.11 -15.04
CA ASP A 55 13.65 -3.24 -14.80
C ASP A 55 13.88 -4.06 -13.52
N PRO A 56 14.42 -5.29 -13.63
CA PRO A 56 14.75 -6.13 -12.47
C PRO A 56 15.84 -5.54 -11.56
N ASN A 57 16.51 -4.46 -12.00
CA ASN A 57 17.52 -3.76 -11.21
C ASN A 57 16.93 -2.65 -10.32
N ILE A 58 15.64 -2.33 -10.42
CA ILE A 58 14.96 -1.49 -9.43
C ILE A 58 14.61 -2.37 -8.24
N THR A 59 15.63 -2.76 -7.47
CA THR A 59 15.52 -3.72 -6.37
C THR A 59 15.37 -3.07 -5.00
N ASP A 60 15.28 -1.74 -4.95
CA ASP A 60 15.26 -1.01 -3.67
C ASP A 60 13.89 -1.00 -2.99
N ILE A 61 12.83 -1.52 -3.65
CA ILE A 61 11.51 -1.54 -3.07
C ILE A 61 11.24 -2.89 -2.42
N SER A 62 11.03 -2.88 -1.12
CA SER A 62 10.60 -4.03 -0.34
C SER A 62 9.31 -3.73 0.41
N THR A 63 8.48 -4.75 0.60
CA THR A 63 7.28 -4.68 1.42
C THR A 63 7.45 -5.54 2.65
N ASN A 64 6.98 -5.04 3.79
CA ASN A 64 7.05 -5.73 5.07
C ASN A 64 5.72 -5.62 5.79
N ILE A 65 5.36 -6.69 6.50
CA ILE A 65 4.26 -6.68 7.45
C ILE A 65 4.85 -6.58 8.85
N LYS A 66 4.46 -5.51 9.57
CA LYS A 66 4.79 -5.34 10.99
C LYS A 66 3.55 -5.47 11.85
N LYS A 67 3.69 -6.10 13.01
CA LYS A 67 2.66 -6.10 14.04
C LYS A 67 2.93 -4.97 15.03
N ASP A 68 1.93 -4.16 15.32
CA ASP A 68 1.97 -3.11 16.33
C ASP A 68 0.83 -3.28 17.35
N GLN A 69 0.61 -2.25 18.20
CA GLN A 69 -0.43 -2.26 19.23
C GLN A 69 -1.85 -2.30 18.66
N ASN A 70 -2.03 -1.82 17.41
CA ASN A 70 -3.32 -1.66 16.76
C ASN A 70 -3.61 -2.75 15.73
N GLY A 71 -2.65 -3.67 15.49
CA GLY A 71 -2.81 -4.76 14.52
C GLY A 71 -1.60 -4.95 13.61
N TYR A 72 -1.82 -4.94 12.30
CA TYR A 72 -0.77 -5.15 11.31
C TYR A 72 -0.65 -3.93 10.38
N VAL A 73 0.57 -3.50 10.17
CA VAL A 73 0.92 -2.43 9.25
C VAL A 73 1.64 -3.03 8.04
N LEU A 74 1.15 -2.72 6.85
CA LEU A 74 1.85 -3.01 5.61
C LEU A 74 2.71 -1.80 5.26
N GLU A 75 4.02 -2.00 5.26
CA GLU A 75 5.01 -0.98 4.92
C GLU A 75 5.63 -1.25 3.56
N THR A 76 5.94 -0.18 2.85
CA THR A 76 6.83 -0.22 1.69
C THR A 76 8.06 0.62 1.98
N ILE A 77 9.22 0.05 1.76
CA ILE A 77 10.52 0.66 2.01
C ILE A 77 11.29 0.69 0.70
N GLY A 78 11.88 1.84 0.39
CA GLY A 78 12.71 2.02 -0.78
C GLY A 78 13.00 3.49 -1.01
N LYS A 79 14.11 3.76 -1.70
CA LYS A 79 14.59 5.13 -1.94
C LYS A 79 13.58 5.97 -2.72
N ASP A 80 12.90 5.36 -3.69
CA ASP A 80 12.04 6.05 -4.64
C ASP A 80 10.53 5.80 -4.41
N VAL A 81 10.18 5.06 -3.34
CA VAL A 81 8.78 4.66 -3.05
C VAL A 81 7.81 5.84 -2.99
N VAL A 82 8.24 6.94 -2.37
CA VAL A 82 7.37 8.13 -2.22
C VAL A 82 7.14 8.79 -3.58
N TYR A 83 8.18 8.88 -4.42
CA TYR A 83 8.06 9.43 -5.77
C TYR A 83 7.14 8.56 -6.65
N GLU A 84 7.27 7.26 -6.52
CA GLU A 84 6.46 6.30 -7.27
C GLU A 84 5.00 6.35 -6.84
N GLU A 85 4.72 6.40 -5.54
CA GLU A 85 3.34 6.45 -5.04
C GLU A 85 2.64 7.75 -5.44
N PHE A 86 3.31 8.90 -5.25
CA PHE A 86 2.67 10.22 -5.37
C PHE A 86 2.97 10.95 -6.67
N GLY A 87 3.94 10.47 -7.43
CA GLY A 87 4.40 11.13 -8.65
C GLY A 87 5.24 12.38 -8.36
N THR A 88 5.94 12.85 -9.37
CA THR A 88 6.79 14.04 -9.29
C THR A 88 6.66 14.89 -10.53
N GLY A 89 7.05 16.18 -10.41
CA GLY A 89 7.12 17.11 -11.53
C GLY A 89 5.80 17.37 -12.25
N ASP A 90 5.90 17.78 -13.49
CA ASP A 90 4.75 18.08 -14.36
C ASP A 90 3.96 16.79 -14.65
N GLU A 91 4.61 15.65 -14.79
CA GLU A 91 3.97 14.35 -14.97
C GLU A 91 3.14 13.95 -13.73
N GLY A 92 3.69 14.11 -12.52
CA GLY A 92 2.95 13.89 -11.28
C GLY A 92 1.82 14.88 -11.07
N ALA A 93 1.97 16.12 -11.51
CA ALA A 93 0.91 17.13 -11.45
C ALA A 93 -0.25 16.82 -12.40
N SER A 94 0.05 16.28 -13.59
CA SER A 94 -0.95 15.90 -14.60
C SER A 94 -1.73 14.64 -14.20
N HIS A 95 -1.09 13.74 -13.42
CA HIS A 95 -1.68 12.47 -12.96
C HIS A 95 -1.56 12.33 -11.44
N PRO A 96 -2.25 13.21 -10.66
CA PRO A 96 -2.03 13.32 -9.22
C PRO A 96 -2.54 12.09 -8.46
N HIS A 97 -1.88 11.81 -7.33
CA HIS A 97 -2.39 10.84 -6.36
C HIS A 97 -3.71 11.34 -5.75
N PRO A 98 -4.75 10.49 -5.61
CA PRO A 98 -6.06 10.90 -5.08
C PRO A 98 -6.01 11.54 -3.69
N ASN A 99 -5.01 11.19 -2.88
CA ASN A 99 -4.85 11.67 -1.51
C ASN A 99 -3.59 12.55 -1.32
N LYS A 100 -3.11 13.19 -2.39
CA LYS A 100 -1.88 13.99 -2.35
C LYS A 100 -1.93 15.10 -1.28
N SER A 101 -3.08 15.72 -1.09
CA SER A 101 -3.26 16.80 -0.11
C SER A 101 -3.12 16.36 1.37
N ALA A 102 -3.26 15.08 1.67
CA ALA A 102 -3.06 14.56 3.03
C ALA A 102 -1.57 14.47 3.42
N TYR A 103 -0.67 14.62 2.47
CA TYR A 103 0.78 14.47 2.64
C TYR A 103 1.48 15.79 2.33
N GLY A 104 1.35 16.77 3.23
CA GLY A 104 1.86 18.15 3.04
C GLY A 104 3.35 18.23 2.74
N PHE A 105 4.15 17.26 3.18
CA PHE A 105 5.59 17.21 2.90
C PHE A 105 5.94 16.97 1.43
N LEU A 106 4.98 16.52 0.61
CA LEU A 106 5.21 16.28 -0.82
C LEU A 106 5.33 17.57 -1.65
N ASN A 107 4.93 18.71 -1.09
CA ASN A 107 5.13 19.99 -1.73
C ASN A 107 6.61 20.38 -1.78
N ASP A 108 7.43 19.84 -0.89
CA ASP A 108 8.86 20.14 -0.79
C ASP A 108 9.74 19.23 -1.67
N TYR A 109 9.18 18.15 -2.22
CA TYR A 109 9.93 17.21 -3.08
C TYR A 109 10.39 17.80 -4.41
N ASN A 110 9.89 18.95 -4.80
CA ASN A 110 10.35 19.70 -5.96
C ASN A 110 11.52 20.64 -5.64
N SER A 111 11.94 20.73 -4.37
CA SER A 111 12.89 21.77 -3.92
C SER A 111 14.36 21.37 -3.95
N GLY A 112 14.68 20.11 -4.24
CA GLY A 112 16.06 19.59 -4.15
C GLY A 112 16.88 19.64 -5.42
N SER A 113 16.27 19.90 -6.57
CA SER A 113 16.94 19.99 -7.87
C SER A 113 16.65 21.33 -8.50
N GLU A 114 17.62 21.89 -9.20
CA GLU A 114 17.45 23.09 -9.98
C GLU A 114 16.44 22.82 -11.11
N ILE A 115 15.19 23.21 -10.89
CA ILE A 115 14.13 23.04 -11.88
C ILE A 115 14.35 24.07 -12.97
N GLN A 116 14.44 23.60 -14.19
CA GLN A 116 14.64 24.41 -15.39
C GLN A 116 13.40 24.32 -16.27
N ASN A 117 13.21 25.28 -17.19
CA ASN A 117 12.13 25.25 -18.16
C ASN A 117 12.71 25.03 -19.55
N VAL A 118 12.07 24.25 -20.38
CA VAL A 118 12.46 24.04 -21.79
C VAL A 118 12.56 25.37 -22.55
N SER A 119 11.66 26.31 -22.23
CA SER A 119 11.67 27.65 -22.86
C SER A 119 12.90 28.53 -22.55
N ASP A 120 13.74 28.10 -21.59
CA ASP A 120 14.99 28.80 -21.23
C ASP A 120 16.15 28.44 -22.18
N TYR A 121 15.92 27.49 -23.07
CA TYR A 121 16.91 26.95 -24.02
C TYR A 121 16.40 27.01 -25.45
N ASP A 122 17.27 27.42 -26.36
CA ASP A 122 17.01 27.47 -27.79
C ASP A 122 17.81 26.38 -28.54
N GLU A 123 17.59 26.29 -29.84
CA GLU A 123 18.22 25.32 -30.75
C GLU A 123 19.76 25.43 -30.84
N ASN A 124 20.36 26.47 -30.26
CA ASN A 124 21.82 26.61 -30.20
C ASN A 124 22.41 26.03 -28.91
N SER A 125 21.58 25.54 -28.00
CA SER A 125 21.99 24.96 -26.73
C SER A 125 22.10 23.45 -26.83
N TYR A 126 23.23 22.88 -26.39
CA TYR A 126 23.37 21.41 -26.28
C TYR A 126 22.33 20.77 -25.36
N ILE A 127 21.83 21.55 -24.38
CA ILE A 127 20.75 21.10 -23.48
C ILE A 127 19.45 20.92 -24.27
N TYR A 128 19.19 21.79 -25.25
CA TYR A 128 18.01 21.64 -26.11
C TYR A 128 18.07 20.35 -26.93
N ASP A 129 19.21 20.04 -27.53
CA ASP A 129 19.40 18.79 -28.27
C ASP A 129 19.20 17.56 -27.37
N ASP A 130 19.78 17.59 -26.18
CA ASP A 130 19.59 16.54 -25.17
C ASP A 130 18.11 16.38 -24.79
N LEU A 131 17.40 17.47 -24.52
CA LEU A 131 15.98 17.44 -24.18
C LEU A 131 15.15 16.81 -25.29
N GLN A 132 15.42 17.16 -26.55
CA GLN A 132 14.75 16.56 -27.70
C GLN A 132 15.05 15.05 -27.78
N ALA A 133 16.27 14.62 -27.53
CA ALA A 133 16.65 13.20 -27.48
C ALA A 133 15.89 12.43 -26.41
N PHE A 134 15.54 13.08 -25.28
CA PHE A 134 14.71 12.51 -24.22
C PHE A 134 13.19 12.70 -24.45
N GLY A 135 12.78 13.33 -25.56
CA GLY A 135 11.38 13.60 -25.89
C GLY A 135 10.74 14.72 -25.07
N ILE A 136 11.55 15.56 -24.43
CA ILE A 136 11.11 16.68 -23.59
C ILE A 136 11.05 17.95 -24.44
N THR A 137 9.87 18.33 -24.87
CA THR A 137 9.67 19.44 -25.83
C THR A 137 9.09 20.70 -25.21
N SER A 138 8.57 20.64 -23.99
CA SER A 138 7.97 21.78 -23.29
C SER A 138 7.87 21.50 -21.79
N GLY A 139 7.58 22.56 -21.01
CA GLY A 139 7.36 22.46 -19.57
C GLY A 139 8.63 22.46 -18.74
N LYS A 140 8.50 22.06 -17.50
CA LYS A 140 9.58 22.02 -16.52
C LYS A 140 10.27 20.67 -16.54
N PHE A 141 11.57 20.69 -16.33
CA PHE A 141 12.39 19.49 -16.23
C PHE A 141 13.49 19.67 -15.19
N TRP A 142 14.15 18.57 -14.82
CA TRP A 142 15.39 18.59 -14.04
C TRP A 142 16.36 17.54 -14.55
N ARG A 143 17.63 17.74 -14.19
CA ARG A 143 18.73 16.84 -14.52
C ARG A 143 19.09 15.98 -13.32
N TYR A 144 19.43 14.73 -13.56
CA TYR A 144 19.96 13.86 -12.52
C TYR A 144 21.03 12.95 -13.09
N SER A 145 21.87 12.39 -12.22
CA SER A 145 22.85 11.37 -12.59
C SER A 145 22.74 10.19 -11.62
N LYS A 146 22.79 8.98 -12.16
CA LYS A 146 22.81 7.75 -11.36
C LYS A 146 24.23 7.32 -10.97
N ASP A 147 25.21 7.66 -11.79
CA ASP A 147 26.62 7.22 -11.71
C ASP A 147 27.62 8.38 -11.53
N GLY A 148 27.13 9.61 -11.47
CA GLY A 148 27.92 10.83 -11.37
C GLY A 148 28.55 11.29 -12.70
N SER A 149 28.38 10.54 -13.79
CA SER A 149 28.98 10.86 -15.09
C SER A 149 27.93 11.07 -16.19
N THR A 150 26.90 10.24 -16.23
CA THR A 150 25.84 10.31 -17.24
C THR A 150 24.72 11.22 -16.76
N ILE A 151 24.36 12.22 -17.56
CA ILE A 151 23.26 13.13 -17.27
C ILE A 151 21.98 12.60 -17.92
N TYR A 152 20.92 12.55 -17.13
CA TYR A 152 19.55 12.21 -17.55
C TYR A 152 18.65 13.42 -17.32
N TYR A 153 17.64 13.54 -18.17
CA TYR A 153 16.62 14.58 -18.10
C TYR A 153 15.26 13.95 -17.83
N THR A 154 14.44 14.59 -17.02
CA THR A 154 13.09 14.09 -16.69
C THR A 154 12.12 15.23 -16.38
N GLN A 155 10.86 15.03 -16.72
CA GLN A 155 9.73 15.86 -16.29
C GLN A 155 9.02 15.29 -15.06
N GLY A 156 9.53 14.21 -14.53
CA GLY A 156 8.97 13.50 -13.40
C GLY A 156 8.34 12.18 -13.76
N VAL A 157 7.55 11.67 -12.84
CA VAL A 157 6.82 10.41 -13.00
C VAL A 157 5.36 10.60 -12.57
N PRO A 158 4.41 9.98 -13.28
CA PRO A 158 3.02 9.98 -12.84
C PRO A 158 2.88 9.21 -11.52
N ALA A 159 1.90 9.57 -10.69
CA ALA A 159 1.61 8.84 -9.47
C ALA A 159 1.24 7.38 -9.77
N GLY A 160 1.95 6.44 -9.17
CA GLY A 160 1.71 5.00 -9.33
C GLY A 160 0.52 4.51 -8.56
N LYS A 161 0.34 5.02 -7.35
CA LYS A 161 -0.82 4.71 -6.49
C LYS A 161 -0.89 3.25 -6.04
N GLU A 162 0.25 2.55 -5.98
CA GLU A 162 0.31 1.13 -5.67
C GLU A 162 -0.25 0.82 -4.28
N MET A 163 0.12 1.61 -3.27
CA MET A 163 -0.40 1.46 -1.91
C MET A 163 -1.87 1.87 -1.81
N TRP A 164 -2.25 2.96 -2.48
CA TRP A 164 -3.64 3.42 -2.55
C TRP A 164 -4.55 2.38 -3.21
N ASP A 165 -4.13 1.83 -4.33
CA ASP A 165 -4.87 0.80 -5.05
C ASP A 165 -4.94 -0.51 -4.27
N THR A 166 -3.86 -0.87 -3.57
CA THR A 166 -3.84 -2.04 -2.67
C THR A 166 -4.87 -1.87 -1.55
N ARG A 167 -4.90 -0.71 -0.90
CA ARG A 167 -5.92 -0.41 0.10
C ARG A 167 -7.34 -0.56 -0.47
N ASN A 168 -7.59 0.02 -1.63
CA ASN A 168 -8.91 -0.03 -2.27
C ASN A 168 -9.29 -1.46 -2.70
N TYR A 169 -8.33 -2.23 -3.19
CA TYR A 169 -8.53 -3.65 -3.50
C TYR A 169 -8.93 -4.45 -2.26
N LEU A 170 -8.20 -4.30 -1.15
CA LEU A 170 -8.51 -4.97 0.11
C LEU A 170 -9.92 -4.62 0.62
N LEU A 171 -10.26 -3.32 0.62
CA LEU A 171 -11.57 -2.86 1.07
C LEU A 171 -12.72 -3.43 0.23
N LYS A 172 -12.56 -3.46 -1.07
CA LYS A 172 -13.63 -3.87 -2.01
C LYS A 172 -13.77 -5.39 -2.12
N ASN A 173 -12.67 -6.13 -2.09
CA ASN A 173 -12.67 -7.52 -2.52
C ASN A 173 -12.37 -8.53 -1.40
N GLU A 174 -11.54 -8.16 -0.42
CA GLU A 174 -10.98 -9.13 0.52
C GLU A 174 -11.60 -9.06 1.91
N ILE A 175 -11.71 -7.86 2.49
CA ILE A 175 -12.09 -7.70 3.91
C ILE A 175 -13.46 -8.32 4.21
N ALA A 176 -14.46 -8.07 3.37
CA ALA A 176 -15.79 -8.63 3.58
C ALA A 176 -15.83 -10.16 3.46
N ASN A 177 -15.05 -10.72 2.55
CA ASN A 177 -14.98 -12.16 2.32
C ASN A 177 -14.27 -12.89 3.45
N ILE A 178 -13.13 -12.35 3.90
CA ILE A 178 -12.37 -12.88 5.04
C ILE A 178 -13.22 -12.78 6.31
N GLY A 179 -13.86 -11.64 6.55
CA GLY A 179 -14.75 -11.43 7.69
C GLY A 179 -15.93 -12.43 7.73
N LYS A 180 -16.56 -12.69 6.59
CA LYS A 180 -17.63 -13.70 6.50
C LYS A 180 -17.14 -15.13 6.79
N LYS A 181 -15.95 -15.48 6.28
CA LYS A 181 -15.31 -16.79 6.51
C LYS A 181 -15.00 -16.97 8.00
N LYS A 182 -14.35 -15.98 8.62
CA LYS A 182 -13.97 -16.03 10.03
C LYS A 182 -15.16 -15.96 10.97
N GLY A 183 -16.19 -15.19 10.64
CA GLY A 183 -17.45 -15.18 11.40
C GLY A 183 -18.18 -16.52 11.39
N ARG A 184 -18.08 -17.31 10.32
CA ARG A 184 -18.57 -18.70 10.29
C ARG A 184 -17.75 -19.60 11.18
N GLU A 185 -16.42 -19.50 11.15
CA GLU A 185 -15.51 -20.26 11.99
C GLU A 185 -15.78 -20.05 13.49
N ILE A 186 -15.96 -18.81 13.92
CA ILE A 186 -16.32 -18.46 15.30
C ILE A 186 -17.64 -19.13 15.68
N ARG A 187 -18.65 -19.02 14.83
CA ARG A 187 -19.99 -19.59 15.07
C ARG A 187 -19.95 -21.11 15.22
N GLU A 188 -19.18 -21.79 14.38
CA GLU A 188 -19.02 -23.25 14.43
C GLU A 188 -18.28 -23.70 15.68
N LYS A 189 -17.22 -23.00 16.08
CA LYS A 189 -16.50 -23.29 17.32
C LYS A 189 -17.39 -23.13 18.53
N PHE A 190 -18.15 -22.04 18.60
CA PHE A 190 -19.10 -21.82 19.68
C PHE A 190 -20.18 -22.93 19.75
N ALA A 191 -20.77 -23.28 18.60
CA ALA A 191 -21.78 -24.32 18.55
C ALA A 191 -21.25 -25.70 19.01
N ARG A 192 -19.96 -25.99 18.80
CA ARG A 192 -19.31 -27.22 19.27
C ARG A 192 -19.00 -27.18 20.77
N SER A 193 -18.66 -26.02 21.33
CA SER A 193 -18.34 -25.88 22.76
C SER A 193 -19.55 -26.06 23.67
N ILE A 194 -20.75 -25.75 23.15
CA ILE A 194 -22.03 -25.88 23.91
C ILE A 194 -22.62 -27.30 23.83
N LYS A 195 -22.26 -28.07 22.80
CA LYS A 195 -22.79 -29.44 22.60
C LYS A 195 -22.06 -30.54 23.40
N LYS A 196 -20.99 -30.16 24.10
CA LYS A 196 -20.26 -31.06 25.02
C LYS A 196 -20.77 -30.92 26.44
#